data_6c96dc8eba01e22ec162a936b8355b5e
#
_entry.id   6c96dc8eba01e22ec162a936b8355b5e
#
_cell.length_a   1.000
_cell.length_b   1.000
_cell.length_c   1.000
_cell.angle_alpha   90.00
_cell.angle_beta   90.00
_cell.angle_gamma   90.00
#
_symmetry.space_group_name_H-M   'P 1'
#
loop_
_entity.id
_entity.type
_entity.pdbx_description
1 polymer ?
#
loop_
_entity_poly.entity_id
_entity_poly.type
_entity_poly.pdbx_seq_one_letter_code
_entity_poly.pdbx_strand_id
1 'polypeptide(L)'
;MTHWKNITLNLTGSNLEEISDRLMELEVLSVSIRDKRKPEDSNWFHESKLSISLHNDTHEIVLLVHEKYPTKKLLNDISTLLKLPTYPEYSEKIFKDKDWILHTQNQFKEIQISERMRVIPPWQQTDKFKGISITIDPGKGFGTGSHPTTQLCLQWLDKYLKHDDSFLD
;
A
#
# COMPACT_ATOMS: atom_id res chain seq x y z
N MET A 1 -17.58 -12.46 10.46
CA MET A 1 -16.35 -11.98 9.74
C MET A 1 -16.79 -11.39 8.44
N THR A 2 -16.35 -10.19 8.15
CA THR A 2 -16.70 -9.49 6.90
C THR A 2 -15.82 -10.02 5.78
N HIS A 3 -16.42 -10.28 4.63
CA HIS A 3 -15.71 -10.70 3.43
C HIS A 3 -15.86 -9.61 2.38
N TRP A 4 -14.82 -9.43 1.62
CA TRP A 4 -14.71 -8.45 0.55
C TRP A 4 -14.48 -9.14 -0.77
N LYS A 5 -14.82 -8.46 -1.86
CA LYS A 5 -14.62 -8.94 -3.21
C LYS A 5 -13.91 -7.89 -4.04
N ASN A 6 -12.79 -8.26 -4.63
CA ASN A 6 -12.15 -7.50 -5.68
C ASN A 6 -12.69 -7.94 -7.03
N ILE A 7 -13.10 -6.99 -7.85
CA ILE A 7 -13.46 -7.19 -9.25
C ILE A 7 -12.43 -6.44 -10.07
N THR A 8 -11.62 -7.19 -10.78
CA THR A 8 -10.57 -6.65 -11.65
C THR A 8 -11.12 -6.57 -13.07
N LEU A 9 -11.07 -5.38 -13.66
CA LEU A 9 -11.55 -5.09 -15.00
C LEU A 9 -10.37 -4.93 -15.95
N ASN A 10 -10.45 -5.61 -17.11
CA ASN A 10 -9.56 -5.38 -18.23
C ASN A 10 -10.29 -4.52 -19.26
N LEU A 11 -10.03 -3.22 -19.25
CA LEU A 11 -10.68 -2.26 -20.14
C LEU A 11 -9.71 -1.88 -21.26
N THR A 12 -10.14 -1.98 -22.50
CA THR A 12 -9.34 -1.63 -23.66
C THR A 12 -9.60 -0.18 -24.09
N GLY A 13 -8.53 0.56 -24.37
CA GLY A 13 -8.54 1.86 -25.07
C GLY A 13 -9.14 3.00 -24.29
N SER A 14 -8.47 3.65 -23.35
CA SER A 14 -8.82 4.97 -22.87
C SER A 14 -8.02 5.38 -21.63
N ASN A 15 -8.11 6.61 -21.26
CA ASN A 15 -7.57 7.21 -20.05
C ASN A 15 -8.16 6.50 -18.81
N LEU A 16 -7.36 5.64 -18.16
CA LEU A 16 -7.79 4.86 -16.99
C LEU A 16 -8.12 5.75 -15.79
N GLU A 17 -7.53 6.94 -15.70
CA GLU A 17 -7.85 7.92 -14.65
C GLU A 17 -9.29 8.41 -14.79
N GLU A 18 -9.69 8.83 -15.99
CA GLU A 18 -11.06 9.28 -16.26
C GLU A 18 -12.08 8.17 -16.02
N ILE A 19 -11.76 6.95 -16.41
CA ILE A 19 -12.60 5.78 -16.14
C ILE A 19 -12.71 5.53 -14.64
N SER A 20 -11.59 5.59 -13.93
CA SER A 20 -11.56 5.40 -12.47
C SER A 20 -12.45 6.41 -11.76
N ASP A 21 -12.37 7.68 -12.13
CA ASP A 21 -13.19 8.74 -11.54
C ASP A 21 -14.68 8.48 -11.77
N ARG A 22 -15.06 8.09 -12.99
CA ARG A 22 -16.45 7.76 -13.31
C ARG A 22 -16.95 6.53 -12.54
N LEU A 23 -16.11 5.52 -12.38
CA LEU A 23 -16.48 4.31 -11.62
C LEU A 23 -16.68 4.57 -10.13
N MET A 24 -16.11 5.64 -9.58
CA MET A 24 -16.37 6.06 -8.21
C MET A 24 -17.80 6.60 -8.00
N GLU A 25 -18.56 6.90 -9.07
CA GLU A 25 -19.97 7.26 -8.98
C GLU A 25 -20.87 6.05 -8.66
N LEU A 26 -20.36 4.83 -8.84
CA LEU A 26 -21.09 3.60 -8.53
C LEU A 26 -21.01 3.24 -7.04
N GLU A 27 -21.88 2.33 -6.59
CA GLU A 27 -21.87 1.79 -5.22
C GLU A 27 -20.65 0.86 -4.97
N VAL A 28 -19.44 1.39 -5.13
CA VAL A 28 -18.19 0.70 -4.85
C VAL A 28 -17.49 1.31 -3.63
N LEU A 29 -16.71 0.53 -2.93
CA LEU A 29 -15.97 0.98 -1.75
C LEU A 29 -14.67 1.69 -2.12
N SER A 30 -14.01 1.21 -3.16
CA SER A 30 -12.86 1.86 -3.75
C SER A 30 -12.65 1.44 -5.19
N VAL A 31 -12.00 2.34 -5.94
CA VAL A 31 -11.48 2.08 -7.28
C VAL A 31 -9.98 2.32 -7.22
N SER A 32 -9.19 1.40 -7.75
CA SER A 32 -7.75 1.52 -7.82
C SER A 32 -7.22 1.06 -9.17
N ILE A 33 -6.14 1.71 -9.63
CA ILE A 33 -5.42 1.33 -10.84
C ILE A 33 -4.16 0.58 -10.41
N ARG A 34 -3.98 -0.63 -10.92
CA ARG A 34 -2.87 -1.51 -10.57
C ARG A 34 -2.03 -1.84 -11.80
N ASP A 35 -0.71 -1.86 -11.64
CA ASP A 35 0.23 -2.35 -12.66
C ASP A 35 0.16 -3.87 -12.73
N LYS A 36 -0.20 -4.42 -13.89
CA LYS A 36 -0.29 -5.87 -14.15
C LYS A 36 1.04 -6.62 -13.94
N ARG A 37 2.17 -5.91 -14.02
CA ARG A 37 3.52 -6.49 -13.94
C ARG A 37 4.04 -6.58 -12.51
N LYS A 38 3.38 -5.91 -11.55
CA LYS A 38 3.82 -5.91 -10.15
C LYS A 38 3.07 -6.97 -9.36
N PRO A 39 3.76 -7.76 -8.50
CA PRO A 39 3.09 -8.68 -7.57
C PRO A 39 2.12 -7.93 -6.65
N GLU A 40 1.04 -8.60 -6.22
CA GLU A 40 0.03 -8.03 -5.30
C GLU A 40 0.64 -7.48 -3.99
N ASP A 41 1.79 -8.01 -3.55
CA ASP A 41 2.49 -7.65 -2.31
C ASP A 41 3.65 -6.67 -2.51
N SER A 42 3.81 -6.06 -3.70
CA SER A 42 4.88 -5.07 -3.89
C SER A 42 4.60 -3.82 -3.06
N ASN A 43 5.51 -3.51 -2.14
CA ASN A 43 5.45 -2.32 -1.30
C ASN A 43 5.18 -1.06 -2.12
N TRP A 44 4.18 -0.30 -1.74
CA TRP A 44 3.74 0.97 -2.34
C TRP A 44 4.81 2.07 -2.37
N PHE A 45 5.94 1.86 -1.69
CA PHE A 45 6.97 2.87 -1.44
C PHE A 45 8.14 2.89 -2.42
N HIS A 46 8.08 2.14 -3.51
CA HIS A 46 9.02 2.39 -4.58
C HIS A 46 8.46 3.48 -5.49
N GLU A 47 8.77 4.74 -5.13
CA GLU A 47 8.71 5.87 -6.05
C GLU A 47 9.56 5.58 -7.29
N SER A 48 8.96 5.00 -8.29
CA SER A 48 9.49 5.13 -9.62
C SER A 48 9.16 6.54 -10.09
N LYS A 49 10.13 7.43 -10.05
CA LYS A 49 10.15 8.74 -10.71
C LYS A 49 9.95 8.54 -12.21
N LEU A 50 8.73 8.41 -12.65
CA LEU A 50 8.38 8.58 -14.07
C LEU A 50 6.90 8.93 -14.08
N SER A 51 6.54 9.95 -14.82
CA SER A 51 5.19 10.20 -15.30
C SER A 51 4.74 8.95 -16.10
N ILE A 52 4.23 7.97 -15.40
CA ILE A 52 3.79 6.73 -16.00
C ILE A 52 2.45 7.07 -16.64
N SER A 53 2.46 7.15 -17.97
CA SER A 53 1.22 7.10 -18.72
C SER A 53 0.50 5.80 -18.37
N LEU A 54 -0.67 5.90 -17.75
CA LEU A 54 -1.47 4.75 -17.33
C LEU A 54 -2.15 4.16 -18.56
N HIS A 55 -1.53 3.14 -19.15
CA HIS A 55 -2.06 2.42 -20.30
C HIS A 55 -2.69 1.09 -19.88
N ASN A 56 -3.77 0.72 -20.52
CA ASN A 56 -4.48 -0.55 -20.29
C ASN A 56 -3.64 -1.79 -20.58
N ASP A 57 -2.62 -1.70 -21.43
CA ASP A 57 -1.72 -2.83 -21.71
C ASP A 57 -0.89 -3.20 -20.46
N THR A 58 -0.63 -2.25 -19.60
CA THR A 58 0.21 -2.42 -18.40
C THR A 58 -0.56 -2.29 -17.09
N HIS A 59 -1.78 -1.76 -17.13
CA HIS A 59 -2.57 -1.50 -15.93
C HIS A 59 -3.98 -2.10 -16.05
N GLU A 60 -4.58 -2.33 -14.91
CA GLU A 60 -5.95 -2.82 -14.75
C GLU A 60 -6.66 -2.02 -13.65
N ILE A 61 -8.00 -1.98 -13.72
CA ILE A 61 -8.81 -1.35 -12.69
C ILE A 61 -9.32 -2.42 -11.73
N VAL A 62 -9.15 -2.18 -10.45
CA VAL A 62 -9.64 -3.06 -9.38
C VAL A 62 -10.70 -2.33 -8.58
N LEU A 63 -11.89 -2.90 -8.52
CA LEU A 63 -13.02 -2.42 -7.73
C LEU A 63 -13.14 -3.25 -6.46
N LEU A 64 -13.25 -2.60 -5.31
CA LEU A 64 -13.56 -3.25 -4.06
C LEU A 64 -15.05 -3.12 -3.77
N VAL A 65 -15.71 -4.22 -3.51
CA VAL A 65 -17.11 -4.27 -3.10
C VAL A 65 -17.32 -5.26 -1.96
N HIS A 66 -18.47 -5.18 -1.31
CA HIS A 66 -18.86 -6.20 -0.34
C HIS A 66 -19.05 -7.56 -1.04
N GLU A 67 -18.68 -8.67 -0.39
CA GLU A 67 -18.80 -10.03 -0.94
C GLU A 67 -20.18 -10.30 -1.56
N LYS A 68 -21.24 -9.87 -0.87
CA LYS A 68 -22.63 -10.11 -1.28
C LYS A 68 -23.11 -9.19 -2.41
N TYR A 69 -22.29 -8.23 -2.82
CA TYR A 69 -22.70 -7.32 -3.90
C TYR A 69 -22.82 -8.10 -5.23
N PRO A 70 -23.98 -8.00 -5.95
CA PRO A 70 -24.19 -8.78 -7.14
C PRO A 70 -23.27 -8.35 -8.30
N THR A 71 -22.32 -9.17 -8.68
CA THR A 71 -21.34 -8.87 -9.75
C THR A 71 -22.02 -8.53 -11.05
N LYS A 72 -23.10 -9.24 -11.43
CA LYS A 72 -23.85 -8.95 -12.67
C LYS A 72 -24.49 -7.57 -12.67
N LYS A 73 -25.04 -7.12 -11.53
CA LYS A 73 -25.56 -5.75 -11.39
C LYS A 73 -24.46 -4.73 -11.64
N LEU A 74 -23.32 -4.92 -10.98
CA LEU A 74 -22.18 -4.01 -11.13
C LEU A 74 -21.69 -3.94 -12.58
N LEU A 75 -21.55 -5.08 -13.26
CA LEU A 75 -21.13 -5.10 -14.66
C LEU A 75 -22.13 -4.40 -15.59
N ASN A 76 -23.45 -4.53 -15.34
CA ASN A 76 -24.46 -3.78 -16.05
C ASN A 76 -24.32 -2.26 -15.85
N ASP A 77 -24.15 -1.86 -14.59
CA ASP A 77 -23.99 -0.44 -14.22
C ASP A 77 -22.72 0.14 -14.87
N ILE A 78 -21.61 -0.60 -14.84
CA ILE A 78 -20.34 -0.24 -15.52
C ILE A 78 -20.55 -0.10 -17.03
N SER A 79 -21.18 -1.09 -17.66
CA SER A 79 -21.37 -1.07 -19.11
C SER A 79 -22.26 0.10 -19.54
N THR A 80 -23.29 0.42 -18.76
CA THR A 80 -24.15 1.57 -18.99
C THR A 80 -23.40 2.89 -18.80
N LEU A 81 -22.67 3.01 -17.68
CA LEU A 81 -21.92 4.21 -17.34
C LEU A 81 -20.84 4.54 -18.38
N LEU A 82 -20.09 3.52 -18.80
CA LEU A 82 -18.98 3.67 -19.75
C LEU A 82 -19.42 3.53 -21.21
N LYS A 83 -20.71 3.27 -21.48
CA LYS A 83 -21.29 3.04 -22.82
C LYS A 83 -20.56 1.92 -23.57
N LEU A 84 -20.27 0.82 -22.88
CA LEU A 84 -19.61 -0.33 -23.48
C LEU A 84 -20.61 -1.17 -24.28
N PRO A 85 -20.23 -1.68 -25.46
CA PRO A 85 -21.12 -2.53 -26.30
C PRO A 85 -21.34 -3.90 -25.67
N THR A 86 -20.42 -4.37 -24.84
CA THR A 86 -20.44 -5.66 -24.14
C THR A 86 -19.87 -5.51 -22.73
N TYR A 87 -20.07 -6.52 -21.88
CA TYR A 87 -19.41 -6.54 -20.59
C TYR A 87 -17.88 -6.54 -20.75
N PRO A 88 -17.17 -5.76 -19.93
CA PRO A 88 -15.72 -5.84 -19.91
C PRO A 88 -15.26 -7.22 -19.44
N GLU A 89 -14.11 -7.64 -19.91
CA GLU A 89 -13.44 -8.82 -19.37
C GLU A 89 -13.11 -8.55 -17.90
N TYR A 90 -13.44 -9.49 -17.03
CA TYR A 90 -13.23 -9.32 -15.59
C TYR A 90 -12.79 -10.62 -14.91
N SER A 91 -12.20 -10.46 -13.75
CA SER A 91 -12.00 -11.54 -12.78
C SER A 91 -12.48 -11.10 -11.40
N GLU A 92 -12.88 -12.06 -10.57
CA GLU A 92 -13.28 -11.77 -9.19
C GLU A 92 -12.48 -12.62 -8.20
N LYS A 93 -12.13 -11.99 -7.06
CA LYS A 93 -11.42 -12.62 -5.97
C LYS A 93 -12.07 -12.23 -4.64
N ILE A 94 -12.61 -13.21 -3.94
CA ILE A 94 -13.16 -13.01 -2.61
C ILE A 94 -12.05 -13.21 -1.58
N PHE A 95 -11.98 -12.34 -0.59
CA PHE A 95 -11.03 -12.44 0.50
C PHE A 95 -11.68 -12.04 1.83
N LYS A 96 -11.14 -12.60 2.90
CA LYS A 96 -11.57 -12.24 4.25
C LYS A 96 -10.96 -10.91 4.63
N ASP A 97 -11.68 -10.16 5.45
CA ASP A 97 -11.13 -9.00 6.12
C ASP A 97 -9.87 -9.43 6.88
N LYS A 98 -8.75 -8.88 6.49
CA LYS A 98 -7.49 -9.13 7.21
C LYS A 98 -7.51 -8.29 8.47
N ASP A 99 -7.03 -8.85 9.56
CA ASP A 99 -6.63 -8.04 10.70
C ASP A 99 -5.46 -7.15 10.25
N TRP A 100 -5.81 -5.93 9.83
CA TRP A 100 -4.85 -4.96 9.31
C TRP A 100 -3.81 -4.60 10.37
N ILE A 101 -4.16 -4.71 11.65
CA ILE A 101 -3.23 -4.46 12.75
C ILE A 101 -2.14 -5.53 12.73
N LEU A 102 -2.51 -6.82 12.74
CA LEU A 102 -1.55 -7.92 12.65
C LEU A 102 -0.77 -7.91 11.34
N HIS A 103 -1.43 -7.59 10.23
CA HIS A 103 -0.77 -7.51 8.93
C HIS A 103 0.28 -6.38 8.91
N THR A 104 -0.08 -5.20 9.41
CA THR A 104 0.83 -4.07 9.53
C THR A 104 1.98 -4.38 10.49
N GLN A 105 1.66 -4.96 11.67
CA GLN A 105 2.70 -5.36 12.63
C GLN A 105 3.71 -6.35 12.05
N ASN A 106 3.27 -7.29 11.21
CA ASN A 106 4.15 -8.26 10.57
C ASN A 106 5.05 -7.64 9.48
N GLN A 107 4.67 -6.50 8.93
CA GLN A 107 5.48 -5.78 7.92
C GLN A 107 6.60 -4.96 8.56
N PHE A 108 6.42 -4.48 9.79
CA PHE A 108 7.42 -3.69 10.50
C PHE A 108 8.31 -4.59 11.33
N LYS A 109 9.51 -4.83 10.81
CA LYS A 109 10.56 -5.59 11.49
C LYS A 109 11.57 -4.63 12.11
N GLU A 110 12.39 -5.17 13.01
CA GLU A 110 13.57 -4.50 13.52
C GLU A 110 14.45 -3.98 12.37
N ILE A 111 14.91 -2.75 12.50
CA ILE A 111 15.85 -2.11 11.57
C ILE A 111 17.17 -1.91 12.30
N GLN A 112 18.19 -2.65 11.90
CA GLN A 112 19.53 -2.48 12.44
C GLN A 112 20.18 -1.23 11.81
N ILE A 113 20.52 -0.24 12.62
CA ILE A 113 21.18 1.01 12.20
C ILE A 113 22.68 0.86 12.25
N SER A 114 23.20 0.30 13.37
CA SER A 114 24.60 0.00 13.60
C SER A 114 24.74 -1.21 14.53
N GLU A 115 25.96 -1.60 14.91
CA GLU A 115 26.18 -2.67 15.90
C GLU A 115 25.60 -2.34 17.28
N ARG A 116 25.47 -1.04 17.61
CA ARG A 116 25.00 -0.55 18.92
C ARG A 116 23.65 0.18 18.88
N MET A 117 23.02 0.34 17.72
CA MET A 117 21.75 1.05 17.60
C MET A 117 20.79 0.33 16.65
N ARG A 118 19.53 0.24 17.06
CA ARG A 118 18.43 -0.30 16.25
C ARG A 118 17.14 0.48 16.46
N VAL A 119 16.24 0.39 15.48
CA VAL A 119 14.85 0.85 15.57
C VAL A 119 13.96 -0.36 15.68
N ILE A 120 13.03 -0.36 16.62
CA ILE A 120 12.06 -1.44 16.85
C ILE A 120 10.65 -0.88 16.96
N PRO A 121 9.62 -1.58 16.50
CA PRO A 121 8.24 -1.24 16.81
C PRO A 121 7.90 -1.59 18.27
N PRO A 122 6.84 -0.97 18.87
CA PRO A 122 6.49 -1.17 20.28
C PRO A 122 6.16 -2.63 20.66
N TRP A 123 5.66 -3.41 19.70
CA TRP A 123 5.29 -4.82 19.90
C TRP A 123 6.45 -5.81 19.78
N GLN A 124 7.63 -5.32 19.37
CA GLN A 124 8.82 -6.17 19.20
C GLN A 124 9.85 -5.84 20.29
N GLN A 125 9.60 -6.33 21.49
CA GLN A 125 10.59 -6.23 22.57
C GLN A 125 11.50 -7.44 22.54
N THR A 126 12.82 -7.19 22.49
CA THR A 126 13.83 -8.25 22.62
C THR A 126 14.86 -7.84 23.66
N ASP A 127 14.85 -8.51 24.78
CA ASP A 127 15.70 -8.21 25.95
C ASP A 127 17.20 -8.52 25.77
N LYS A 128 17.60 -9.04 24.60
CA LYS A 128 18.97 -9.51 24.37
C LYS A 128 19.90 -8.49 23.71
N PHE A 129 19.38 -7.37 23.25
CA PHE A 129 20.20 -6.35 22.59
C PHE A 129 20.88 -5.45 23.63
N LYS A 130 22.23 -5.37 23.59
CA LYS A 130 23.01 -4.59 24.54
C LYS A 130 23.24 -3.12 24.14
N GLY A 131 22.63 -2.69 23.05
CA GLY A 131 22.78 -1.34 22.51
C GLY A 131 21.56 -0.46 22.76
N ILE A 132 21.46 0.61 22.00
CA ILE A 132 20.36 1.58 22.02
C ILE A 132 19.23 1.06 21.14
N SER A 133 18.06 0.88 21.72
CA SER A 133 16.84 0.56 20.98
C SER A 133 15.95 1.79 20.95
N ILE A 134 15.70 2.33 19.77
CA ILE A 134 14.76 3.43 19.53
C ILE A 134 13.41 2.80 19.20
N THR A 135 12.41 3.03 20.04
CA THR A 135 11.07 2.53 19.79
C THR A 135 10.28 3.55 18.97
N ILE A 136 9.87 3.17 17.77
CA ILE A 136 9.04 3.99 16.90
C ILE A 136 7.75 3.22 16.61
N ASP A 137 6.60 3.85 16.90
CA ASP A 137 5.30 3.34 16.50
C ASP A 137 5.09 3.71 15.02
N PRO A 138 5.05 2.74 14.09
CA PRO A 138 4.80 3.00 12.69
C PRO A 138 3.32 3.36 12.48
N GLY A 139 2.98 4.58 12.83
CA GLY A 139 1.66 5.15 12.60
C GLY A 139 1.38 5.43 11.12
N LYS A 140 0.35 6.22 10.86
CA LYS A 140 -0.04 6.63 9.49
C LYS A 140 0.87 7.71 8.88
N GLY A 141 1.90 8.15 9.60
CA GLY A 141 2.79 9.25 9.22
C GLY A 141 4.15 8.79 8.69
N PHE A 142 4.91 9.75 8.20
CA PHE A 142 6.32 9.58 7.83
C PHE A 142 7.17 9.35 9.09
N GLY A 143 8.33 8.71 8.96
CA GLY A 143 9.28 8.58 10.07
C GLY A 143 9.32 7.21 10.76
N THR A 144 8.83 6.16 10.11
CA THR A 144 8.83 4.78 10.63
C THR A 144 10.24 4.18 10.81
N GLY A 145 11.29 4.92 10.46
CA GLY A 145 12.68 4.42 10.45
C GLY A 145 13.05 3.60 9.22
N SER A 146 12.08 3.17 8.42
CA SER A 146 12.34 2.33 7.22
C SER A 146 12.89 3.12 6.03
N HIS A 147 12.65 4.44 5.98
CA HIS A 147 13.13 5.26 4.88
C HIS A 147 14.65 5.45 4.94
N PRO A 148 15.38 5.36 3.82
CA PRO A 148 16.83 5.52 3.78
C PRO A 148 17.35 6.81 4.41
N THR A 149 16.62 7.93 4.27
CA THR A 149 17.01 9.21 4.87
C THR A 149 17.00 9.15 6.39
N THR A 150 16.00 8.54 7.01
CA THR A 150 15.92 8.35 8.46
C THR A 150 17.09 7.47 8.94
N GLN A 151 17.37 6.40 8.22
CA GLN A 151 18.50 5.52 8.57
C GLN A 151 19.84 6.24 8.47
N LEU A 152 20.04 7.05 7.43
CA LEU A 152 21.26 7.86 7.27
C LEU A 152 21.41 8.89 8.41
N CYS A 153 20.34 9.56 8.80
CA CYS A 153 20.36 10.48 9.95
C CYS A 153 20.74 9.76 11.25
N LEU A 154 20.13 8.59 11.51
CA LEU A 154 20.43 7.80 12.70
C LEU A 154 21.87 7.25 12.69
N GLN A 155 22.38 6.81 11.55
CA GLN A 155 23.77 6.38 11.38
C GLN A 155 24.75 7.54 11.63
N TRP A 156 24.41 8.73 11.14
CA TRP A 156 25.22 9.92 11.37
C TRP A 156 25.25 10.28 12.86
N LEU A 157 24.09 10.32 13.53
CA LEU A 157 23.98 10.58 14.96
C LEU A 157 24.77 9.55 15.76
N ASP A 158 24.62 8.27 15.46
CA ASP A 158 25.35 7.19 16.14
C ASP A 158 26.86 7.33 16.03
N LYS A 159 27.35 7.84 14.90
CA LYS A 159 28.78 7.99 14.65
C LYS A 159 29.40 9.25 15.25
N TYR A 160 28.66 10.36 15.23
CA TYR A 160 29.25 11.68 15.48
C TYR A 160 28.74 12.37 16.74
N LEU A 161 27.57 11.99 17.26
CA LEU A 161 27.00 12.60 18.46
C LEU A 161 27.83 12.23 19.71
N LYS A 162 28.23 13.24 20.47
CA LYS A 162 28.98 13.09 21.74
C LYS A 162 28.06 13.40 22.88
N HIS A 163 28.50 12.99 24.11
CA HIS A 163 27.71 13.13 25.34
C HIS A 163 27.29 14.58 25.64
N ASP A 164 28.14 15.56 25.32
CA ASP A 164 27.94 16.97 25.67
C ASP A 164 27.42 17.80 24.48
N ASP A 165 27.09 17.16 23.35
CA ASP A 165 26.54 17.84 22.20
C ASP A 165 25.08 18.22 22.44
N SER A 166 24.70 19.40 21.97
CA SER A 166 23.31 19.82 21.83
C SER A 166 22.95 19.93 20.34
N PHE A 167 21.78 19.51 19.98
CA PHE A 167 21.28 19.68 18.62
C PHE A 167 19.82 20.12 18.63
N LEU A 168 19.42 20.75 17.55
CA LEU A 168 18.06 21.18 17.28
C LEU A 168 17.51 20.35 16.12
N ASP A 169 16.34 19.75 16.33
CA ASP A 169 15.57 19.03 15.32
C ASP A 169 14.46 19.94 14.78
#